data_163fd244061b579be2c3d3b113939969
#
_entry.id   163fd244061b579be2c3d3b113939969
#
_cell.length_a   1.000
_cell.length_b   1.000
_cell.length_c   1.000
_cell.angle_alpha   90.00
_cell.angle_beta   90.00
_cell.angle_gamma   90.00
#
_symmetry.space_group_name_H-M   'P 1'
#
loop_
_entity.id
_entity.type
_entity.pdbx_description
1 polymer ?
#
loop_
_entity_poly.entity_id
_entity_poly.type
_entity_poly.pdbx_seq_one_letter_code
_entity_poly.pdbx_strand_id
1 'polypeptide(L)'
;MESRQKKRLGDMLIEEQIITDEQLSDALEKKKGTTKRLGEVLVELGYTSETDIAKALSSQLGLEIVSLSGIQIEENVLKLVDVAVLRKYVMVPIGFSPNNMNEVRVAMADPMDMRGIDDFSIITNLQVAPVIATTHDIMLTLDRFYGSSEARKVAEAYALERRQEEQREQEKAVSYTHLRAHETGAYL
;
A
#
# COMPACT_ATOMS: atom_id res chain seq x y z
N MET A 1 -10.68 30.55 19.21
CA MET A 1 -10.38 29.15 18.73
C MET A 1 -10.40 29.23 17.22
N GLU A 2 -9.24 29.48 16.61
CA GLU A 2 -9.11 29.49 15.16
C GLU A 2 -9.25 28.07 14.63
N SER A 3 -10.20 27.88 13.74
CA SER A 3 -10.31 26.66 12.96
C SER A 3 -9.01 26.50 12.17
N ARG A 4 -8.13 25.58 12.59
CA ARG A 4 -7.02 25.13 11.75
C ARG A 4 -7.65 24.47 10.51
N GLN A 5 -7.90 25.28 9.48
CA GLN A 5 -8.20 24.74 8.15
C GLN A 5 -7.08 23.75 7.81
N LYS A 6 -7.44 22.51 7.51
CA LYS A 6 -6.50 21.51 7.03
C LYS A 6 -5.86 22.04 5.75
N LYS A 7 -4.66 22.60 5.86
CA LYS A 7 -3.90 23.09 4.70
C LYS A 7 -3.62 21.90 3.78
N ARG A 8 -3.69 22.13 2.48
CA ARG A 8 -3.34 21.11 1.50
C ARG A 8 -1.82 21.03 1.36
N LEU A 9 -1.31 19.87 0.95
CA LEU A 9 0.14 19.68 0.76
C LEU A 9 0.77 20.77 -0.13
N GLY A 10 0.11 21.16 -1.23
CA GLY A 10 0.61 22.21 -2.12
C GLY A 10 0.78 23.55 -1.42
N ASP A 11 -0.21 23.96 -0.62
CA ASP A 11 -0.17 25.23 0.11
C ASP A 11 0.97 25.22 1.15
N MET A 12 1.20 24.08 1.80
CA MET A 12 2.30 23.91 2.76
C MET A 12 3.67 24.04 2.10
N LEU A 13 3.86 23.44 0.93
CA LEU A 13 5.12 23.48 0.20
C LEU A 13 5.43 24.89 -0.33
N ILE A 14 4.41 25.69 -0.67
CA ILE A 14 4.58 27.10 -1.04
C ILE A 14 4.97 27.92 0.19
N GLU A 15 4.29 27.76 1.31
CA GLU A 15 4.61 28.47 2.56
C GLU A 15 6.04 28.22 3.03
N GLU A 16 6.52 26.96 2.92
CA GLU A 16 7.91 26.59 3.24
C GLU A 16 8.90 26.97 2.12
N GLN A 17 8.44 27.65 1.07
CA GLN A 17 9.24 28.10 -0.08
C GLN A 17 9.97 26.97 -0.81
N ILE A 18 9.42 25.77 -0.75
CA ILE A 18 9.97 24.57 -1.42
C ILE A 18 9.59 24.55 -2.90
N ILE A 19 8.39 25.03 -3.23
CA ILE A 19 7.89 25.16 -4.61
C ILE A 19 7.26 26.53 -4.81
N THR A 20 7.11 26.95 -6.08
CA THR A 20 6.38 28.15 -6.46
C THR A 20 4.92 27.85 -6.82
N ASP A 21 4.06 28.88 -6.87
CA ASP A 21 2.67 28.76 -7.34
C ASP A 21 2.59 28.22 -8.77
N GLU A 22 3.54 28.60 -9.63
CA GLU A 22 3.63 28.15 -11.01
C GLU A 22 3.95 26.64 -11.08
N GLN A 23 4.90 26.18 -10.26
CA GLN A 23 5.26 24.76 -10.16
C GLN A 23 4.10 23.93 -9.60
N LEU A 24 3.37 24.45 -8.62
CA LEU A 24 2.18 23.77 -8.12
C LEU A 24 1.10 23.67 -9.20
N SER A 25 0.87 24.74 -9.94
CA SER A 25 -0.12 24.77 -11.03
C SER A 25 0.22 23.75 -12.14
N ASP A 26 1.48 23.69 -12.57
CA ASP A 26 1.97 22.73 -13.56
C ASP A 26 1.82 21.28 -13.06
N ALA A 27 2.19 21.02 -11.80
CA ALA A 27 2.04 19.71 -11.21
C ALA A 27 0.58 19.26 -11.08
N LEU A 28 -0.32 20.17 -10.72
CA LEU A 28 -1.77 19.88 -10.66
C LEU A 28 -2.36 19.60 -12.04
N GLU A 29 -1.89 20.31 -13.08
CA GLU A 29 -2.32 20.07 -14.46
C GLU A 29 -1.86 18.69 -14.93
N LYS A 30 -0.59 18.34 -14.72
CA LYS A 30 -0.03 17.02 -15.08
C LYS A 30 -0.61 15.87 -14.27
N LYS A 31 -1.07 16.15 -13.05
CA LYS A 31 -1.78 15.18 -12.23
C LYS A 31 -3.16 14.83 -12.80
N LYS A 32 -3.82 15.72 -13.55
CA LYS A 32 -5.12 15.45 -14.15
C LYS A 32 -5.02 14.25 -15.10
N GLY A 33 -5.85 13.23 -14.86
CA GLY A 33 -5.85 12.00 -15.66
C GLY A 33 -4.85 10.93 -15.20
N THR A 34 -4.12 11.16 -14.09
CA THR A 34 -3.27 10.15 -13.46
C THR A 34 -3.80 9.76 -12.09
N THR A 35 -3.45 8.55 -11.62
CA THR A 35 -3.74 8.08 -10.26
C THR A 35 -2.68 8.50 -9.24
N LYS A 36 -1.63 9.20 -9.71
CA LYS A 36 -0.49 9.62 -8.89
C LYS A 36 -0.89 10.68 -7.87
N ARG A 37 -0.22 10.66 -6.72
CA ARG A 37 -0.36 11.68 -5.69
C ARG A 37 0.39 12.96 -6.10
N LEU A 38 -0.04 14.11 -5.57
CA LEU A 38 0.60 15.39 -5.90
C LEU A 38 2.10 15.40 -5.58
N GLY A 39 2.49 14.82 -4.43
CA GLY A 39 3.90 14.70 -4.04
C GLY A 39 4.74 13.91 -5.04
N GLU A 40 4.21 12.79 -5.55
CA GLU A 40 4.88 11.97 -6.56
C GLU A 40 5.10 12.75 -7.86
N VAL A 41 4.07 13.50 -8.31
CA VAL A 41 4.18 14.32 -9.53
C VAL A 41 5.21 15.43 -9.36
N LEU A 42 5.23 16.10 -8.21
CA LEU A 42 6.21 17.17 -7.91
C LEU A 42 7.65 16.63 -7.92
N VAL A 43 7.88 15.46 -7.37
CA VAL A 43 9.20 14.80 -7.38
C VAL A 43 9.60 14.38 -8.80
N GLU A 44 8.69 13.78 -9.57
CA GLU A 44 8.95 13.39 -10.97
C GLU A 44 9.28 14.59 -11.86
N LEU A 45 8.67 15.74 -11.60
CA LEU A 45 8.97 16.99 -12.30
C LEU A 45 10.29 17.64 -11.83
N GLY A 46 10.90 17.10 -10.77
CA GLY A 46 12.13 17.65 -10.21
C GLY A 46 11.93 18.98 -9.47
N TYR A 47 10.70 19.32 -9.08
CA TYR A 47 10.41 20.56 -8.36
C TYR A 47 10.72 20.46 -6.87
N THR A 48 10.75 19.27 -6.32
CA THR A 48 11.09 18.99 -4.93
C THR A 48 11.61 17.57 -4.75
N SER A 49 12.10 17.25 -3.56
CA SER A 49 12.46 15.88 -3.18
C SER A 49 11.45 15.28 -2.21
N GLU A 50 11.39 13.94 -2.12
CA GLU A 50 10.58 13.25 -1.10
C GLU A 50 10.96 13.67 0.33
N THR A 51 12.25 13.93 0.55
CA THR A 51 12.75 14.40 1.85
C THR A 51 12.23 15.78 2.21
N ASP A 52 12.15 16.69 1.25
CA ASP A 52 11.65 18.04 1.50
C ASP A 52 10.13 18.02 1.75
N ILE A 53 9.38 17.18 1.03
CA ILE A 53 7.97 16.93 1.32
C ILE A 53 7.79 16.40 2.74
N ALA A 54 8.58 15.41 3.15
CA ALA A 54 8.53 14.84 4.49
C ALA A 54 8.82 15.89 5.57
N LYS A 55 9.80 16.77 5.35
CA LYS A 55 10.12 17.88 6.27
C LYS A 55 8.97 18.89 6.39
N ALA A 56 8.38 19.29 5.26
CA ALA A 56 7.25 20.23 5.26
C ALA A 56 6.05 19.64 6.02
N LEU A 57 5.72 18.36 5.77
CA LEU A 57 4.66 17.66 6.51
C LEU A 57 4.96 17.56 8.00
N SER A 58 6.20 17.24 8.37
CA SER A 58 6.63 17.18 9.77
C SER A 58 6.49 18.51 10.48
N SER A 59 6.97 19.59 9.85
CA SER A 59 6.90 20.96 10.38
C SER A 59 5.45 21.39 10.63
N GLN A 60 4.56 21.15 9.69
CA GLN A 60 3.17 21.60 9.73
C GLN A 60 2.25 20.74 10.60
N LEU A 61 2.49 19.44 10.64
CA LEU A 61 1.64 18.49 11.36
C LEU A 61 2.17 18.15 12.76
N GLY A 62 3.42 18.49 13.05
CA GLY A 62 4.08 18.12 14.30
C GLY A 62 4.34 16.61 14.41
N LEU A 63 4.46 15.91 13.27
CA LEU A 63 4.70 14.47 13.22
C LEU A 63 6.18 14.15 13.08
N GLU A 64 6.61 13.06 13.70
CA GLU A 64 7.98 12.56 13.62
C GLU A 64 8.29 12.02 12.21
N ILE A 65 9.49 12.32 11.70
CA ILE A 65 10.05 11.64 10.53
C ILE A 65 10.86 10.45 11.01
N VAL A 66 10.58 9.27 10.49
CA VAL A 66 11.29 8.05 10.83
C VAL A 66 12.09 7.52 9.65
N SER A 67 13.30 7.02 9.93
CA SER A 67 14.07 6.25 8.96
C SER A 67 13.67 4.77 9.07
N LEU A 68 13.32 4.18 7.94
CA LEU A 68 12.99 2.76 7.86
C LEU A 68 14.21 1.88 7.52
N SER A 69 15.38 2.50 7.32
CA SER A 69 16.61 1.77 7.06
C SER A 69 17.01 0.93 8.29
N GLY A 70 17.12 -0.38 8.08
CA GLY A 70 17.51 -1.31 9.15
C GLY A 70 16.45 -1.58 10.23
N ILE A 71 15.23 -1.05 10.07
CA ILE A 71 14.14 -1.29 11.02
C ILE A 71 13.83 -2.79 11.15
N GLN A 72 13.56 -3.23 12.37
CA GLN A 72 13.03 -4.56 12.68
C GLN A 72 11.55 -4.41 13.01
N ILE A 73 10.71 -5.16 12.34
CA ILE A 73 9.25 -5.15 12.55
C ILE A 73 8.84 -6.55 12.99
N GLU A 74 8.11 -6.63 14.09
CA GLU A 74 7.63 -7.91 14.61
C GLU A 74 6.60 -8.55 13.66
N GLU A 75 6.61 -9.87 13.57
CA GLU A 75 5.75 -10.64 12.67
C GLU A 75 4.25 -10.42 12.95
N ASN A 76 3.86 -10.23 14.21
CA ASN A 76 2.50 -9.90 14.60
C ASN A 76 2.02 -8.55 14.02
N VAL A 77 2.93 -7.57 13.92
CA VAL A 77 2.65 -6.26 13.31
C VAL A 77 2.53 -6.38 11.80
N LEU A 78 3.39 -7.18 11.16
CA LEU A 78 3.34 -7.42 9.71
C LEU A 78 2.05 -8.12 9.26
N LYS A 79 1.43 -8.90 10.13
CA LYS A 79 0.19 -9.65 9.84
C LYS A 79 -1.09 -8.86 10.10
N LEU A 80 -1.00 -7.63 10.59
CA LEU A 80 -2.18 -6.82 10.92
C LEU A 80 -3.05 -6.49 9.71
N VAL A 81 -2.40 -6.21 8.57
CA VAL A 81 -3.08 -5.76 7.34
C VAL A 81 -2.44 -6.41 6.12
N ASP A 82 -3.24 -6.73 5.12
CA ASP A 82 -2.73 -7.26 3.85
C ASP A 82 -1.85 -6.22 3.12
N VAL A 83 -0.78 -6.70 2.51
CA VAL A 83 0.19 -5.87 1.82
C VAL A 83 -0.42 -5.06 0.66
N ALA A 84 -1.48 -5.54 0.02
CA ALA A 84 -2.17 -4.81 -1.03
C ALA A 84 -2.76 -3.48 -0.52
N VAL A 85 -3.30 -3.47 0.71
CA VAL A 85 -3.81 -2.25 1.36
C VAL A 85 -2.65 -1.32 1.72
N LEU A 86 -1.55 -1.87 2.25
CA LEU A 86 -0.37 -1.11 2.60
C LEU A 86 0.25 -0.41 1.39
N ARG A 87 0.36 -1.12 0.26
CA ARG A 87 0.85 -0.55 -1.01
C ARG A 87 -0.10 0.51 -1.58
N LYS A 88 -1.41 0.27 -1.51
CA LYS A 88 -2.43 1.21 -2.00
C LYS A 88 -2.31 2.58 -1.34
N TYR A 89 -2.08 2.60 -0.03
CA TYR A 89 -2.00 3.83 0.75
C TYR A 89 -0.56 4.30 1.02
N VAL A 90 0.44 3.58 0.53
CA VAL A 90 1.88 3.83 0.76
C VAL A 90 2.15 4.03 2.25
N MET A 91 1.92 2.98 3.00
CA MET A 91 2.12 2.95 4.46
C MET A 91 2.66 1.61 4.92
N VAL A 92 3.31 1.59 6.07
CA VAL A 92 3.82 0.36 6.71
C VAL A 92 3.69 0.46 8.23
N PRO A 93 3.07 -0.52 8.91
CA PRO A 93 3.05 -0.56 10.36
C PRO A 93 4.45 -0.91 10.86
N ILE A 94 4.95 -0.16 11.83
CA ILE A 94 6.33 -0.30 12.34
C ILE A 94 6.40 -0.81 13.78
N GLY A 95 5.29 -0.87 14.49
CA GLY A 95 5.22 -1.37 15.85
C GLY A 95 4.06 -0.78 16.64
N PHE A 96 3.78 -1.33 17.80
CA PHE A 96 2.82 -0.74 18.73
C PHE A 96 3.42 0.48 19.43
N SER A 97 2.55 1.42 19.84
CA SER A 97 2.99 2.55 20.66
C SER A 97 3.48 2.07 22.02
N PRO A 98 4.59 2.61 22.54
CA PRO A 98 5.21 2.11 23.79
C PRO A 98 4.27 2.12 25.00
N ASN A 99 3.31 3.04 25.01
CA ASN A 99 2.40 3.26 26.14
C ASN A 99 0.96 2.83 25.87
N ASN A 100 0.66 2.32 24.66
CA ASN A 100 -0.69 1.97 24.27
C ASN A 100 -0.70 0.82 23.25
N MET A 101 -1.02 -0.37 23.70
CA MET A 101 -1.10 -1.57 22.85
C MET A 101 -2.31 -1.55 21.88
N ASN A 102 -3.25 -0.64 22.08
CA ASN A 102 -4.37 -0.43 21.13
C ASN A 102 -4.02 0.59 20.03
N GLU A 103 -2.78 1.04 20.00
CA GLU A 103 -2.30 2.02 19.04
C GLU A 103 -1.08 1.51 18.30
N VAL A 104 -1.12 1.55 16.97
CA VAL A 104 -0.02 1.14 16.08
C VAL A 104 0.60 2.36 15.43
N ARG A 105 1.92 2.46 15.53
CA ARG A 105 2.69 3.44 14.77
C ARG A 105 2.77 2.97 13.31
N VAL A 106 2.30 3.82 12.42
CA VAL A 106 2.27 3.53 10.97
C VAL A 106 3.06 4.61 10.23
N ALA A 107 4.13 4.20 9.56
CA ALA A 107 4.88 5.09 8.70
C ALA A 107 4.11 5.30 7.40
N MET A 108 3.89 6.56 7.04
CA MET A 108 3.07 6.98 5.90
C MET A 108 3.81 8.03 5.07
N ALA A 109 3.68 7.94 3.76
CA ALA A 109 4.16 8.99 2.86
C ALA A 109 3.26 10.24 2.89
N ASP A 110 1.96 10.04 3.13
CA ASP A 110 0.97 11.10 3.27
C ASP A 110 0.09 10.87 4.51
N PRO A 111 0.46 11.44 5.66
CA PRO A 111 -0.34 11.29 6.89
C PRO A 111 -1.66 12.07 6.84
N MET A 112 -1.93 12.83 5.78
CA MET A 112 -3.21 13.50 5.55
C MET A 112 -4.22 12.62 4.81
N ASP A 113 -3.80 11.45 4.32
CA ASP A 113 -4.68 10.46 3.71
C ASP A 113 -5.53 9.76 4.77
N MET A 114 -6.62 10.43 5.18
CA MET A 114 -7.53 9.91 6.21
C MET A 114 -8.17 8.57 5.80
N ARG A 115 -8.31 8.30 4.47
CA ARG A 115 -8.88 7.02 4.00
C ARG A 115 -7.98 5.85 4.33
N GLY A 116 -6.66 6.03 4.18
CA GLY A 116 -5.69 5.00 4.55
C GLY A 116 -5.71 4.72 6.05
N ILE A 117 -5.80 5.78 6.87
CA ILE A 117 -5.89 5.67 8.33
C ILE A 117 -7.19 4.98 8.76
N ASP A 118 -8.33 5.38 8.18
CA ASP A 118 -9.64 4.82 8.49
C ASP A 118 -9.72 3.34 8.08
N ASP A 119 -9.29 2.99 6.86
CA ASP A 119 -9.27 1.61 6.39
C ASP A 119 -8.40 0.72 7.29
N PHE A 120 -7.20 1.21 7.66
CA PHE A 120 -6.32 0.49 8.59
C PHE A 120 -6.99 0.27 9.95
N SER A 121 -7.60 1.31 10.52
CA SER A 121 -8.27 1.24 11.82
C SER A 121 -9.47 0.30 11.80
N ILE A 122 -10.25 0.30 10.72
CA ILE A 122 -11.41 -0.60 10.55
C ILE A 122 -10.96 -2.06 10.46
N ILE A 123 -9.92 -2.34 9.68
CA ILE A 123 -9.40 -3.71 9.49
C ILE A 123 -8.82 -4.27 10.78
N THR A 124 -8.08 -3.45 11.54
CA THR A 124 -7.32 -3.92 12.71
C THR A 124 -8.04 -3.71 14.03
N ASN A 125 -9.04 -2.86 14.06
CA ASN A 125 -9.69 -2.34 15.28
C ASN A 125 -8.69 -1.66 16.23
N LEU A 126 -7.62 -1.06 15.68
CA LEU A 126 -6.57 -0.35 16.40
C LEU A 126 -6.55 1.12 16.02
N GLN A 127 -6.04 1.96 16.92
CA GLN A 127 -5.78 3.36 16.62
C GLN A 127 -4.47 3.47 15.82
N VAL A 128 -4.40 4.44 14.90
CA VAL A 128 -3.21 4.74 14.12
C VAL A 128 -2.52 5.97 14.68
N ALA A 129 -1.26 5.79 15.06
CA ALA A 129 -0.32 6.88 15.33
C ALA A 129 0.55 7.11 14.08
N PRO A 130 0.21 8.07 13.21
CA PRO A 130 0.95 8.27 11.98
C PRO A 130 2.33 8.87 12.26
N VAL A 131 3.34 8.37 11.57
CA VAL A 131 4.68 8.95 11.47
C VAL A 131 5.05 9.09 10.00
N ILE A 132 5.98 9.97 9.68
CA ILE A 132 6.31 10.28 8.28
C ILE A 132 7.51 9.46 7.85
N ALA A 133 7.42 8.86 6.65
CA ALA A 133 8.56 8.28 5.94
C ALA A 133 8.45 8.58 4.44
N THR A 134 9.57 8.47 3.72
CA THR A 134 9.57 8.67 2.27
C THR A 134 8.82 7.53 1.56
N THR A 135 8.23 7.81 0.40
CA THR A 135 7.61 6.78 -0.45
C THR A 135 8.61 5.67 -0.77
N HIS A 136 9.83 6.06 -1.11
CA HIS A 136 10.91 5.13 -1.43
C HIS A 136 11.21 4.17 -0.26
N ASP A 137 11.41 4.69 0.95
CA ASP A 137 11.72 3.86 2.13
C ASP A 137 10.57 2.92 2.50
N ILE A 138 9.32 3.39 2.39
CA ILE A 138 8.13 2.56 2.63
C ILE A 138 8.09 1.41 1.63
N MET A 139 8.24 1.67 0.34
CA MET A 139 8.16 0.65 -0.69
C MET A 139 9.29 -0.38 -0.56
N LEU A 140 10.52 0.05 -0.30
CA LEU A 140 11.63 -0.87 0.00
C LEU A 140 11.37 -1.73 1.22
N THR A 141 10.77 -1.15 2.26
CA THR A 141 10.42 -1.89 3.49
C THR A 141 9.33 -2.92 3.21
N LEU A 142 8.30 -2.57 2.44
CA LEU A 142 7.26 -3.50 2.02
C LEU A 142 7.83 -4.64 1.18
N ASP A 143 8.72 -4.37 0.23
CA ASP A 143 9.38 -5.40 -0.58
C ASP A 143 10.25 -6.32 0.29
N ARG A 144 10.96 -5.77 1.25
CA ARG A 144 11.81 -6.54 2.16
C ARG A 144 11.02 -7.51 3.03
N PHE A 145 9.90 -7.08 3.60
CA PHE A 145 9.14 -7.90 4.56
C PHE A 145 8.05 -8.76 3.92
N TYR A 146 7.47 -8.32 2.81
CA TYR A 146 6.32 -8.99 2.18
C TYR A 146 6.64 -9.62 0.80
N GLY A 147 7.75 -9.24 0.15
CA GLY A 147 8.07 -9.68 -1.22
C GLY A 147 8.13 -11.19 -1.37
N SER A 148 8.73 -11.92 -0.43
CA SER A 148 8.77 -13.39 -0.44
C SER A 148 7.38 -14.02 -0.22
N SER A 149 6.54 -13.39 0.58
CA SER A 149 5.17 -13.85 0.85
C SER A 149 4.26 -13.66 -0.37
N GLU A 150 4.40 -12.57 -1.10
CA GLU A 150 3.65 -12.32 -2.34
C GLU A 150 4.04 -13.33 -3.44
N ALA A 151 5.33 -13.57 -3.63
CA ALA A 151 5.81 -14.56 -4.59
C ALA A 151 5.28 -15.96 -4.28
N ARG A 152 5.22 -16.32 -2.98
CA ARG A 152 4.66 -17.61 -2.53
C ARG A 152 3.16 -17.71 -2.76
N LYS A 153 2.37 -16.65 -2.46
CA LYS A 153 0.93 -16.62 -2.73
C LYS A 153 0.63 -16.78 -4.22
N VAL A 154 1.39 -16.12 -5.09
CA VAL A 154 1.25 -16.25 -6.54
C VAL A 154 1.57 -17.68 -6.98
N ALA A 155 2.66 -18.28 -6.51
CA ALA A 155 3.02 -19.65 -6.84
C ALA A 155 1.98 -20.67 -6.35
N GLU A 156 1.41 -20.50 -5.16
CA GLU A 156 0.33 -21.34 -4.61
C GLU A 156 -0.96 -21.19 -5.44
N ALA A 157 -1.31 -19.99 -5.89
CA ALA A 157 -2.47 -19.74 -6.76
C ALA A 157 -2.32 -20.47 -8.12
N TYR A 158 -1.17 -20.34 -8.78
CA TYR A 158 -0.88 -21.07 -10.02
C TYR A 158 -0.92 -22.59 -9.85
N ALA A 159 -0.38 -23.09 -8.74
CA ALA A 159 -0.41 -24.52 -8.45
C ALA A 159 -1.85 -25.04 -8.24
N LEU A 160 -2.71 -24.22 -7.63
CA LEU A 160 -4.12 -24.56 -7.42
C LEU A 160 -4.90 -24.56 -8.73
N GLU A 161 -4.70 -23.55 -9.58
CA GLU A 161 -5.34 -23.48 -10.91
C GLU A 161 -4.98 -24.70 -11.77
N ARG A 162 -3.70 -25.04 -11.84
CA ARG A 162 -3.25 -26.24 -12.57
C ARG A 162 -3.89 -27.52 -12.07
N ARG A 163 -4.01 -27.72 -10.77
CA ARG A 163 -4.68 -28.88 -10.20
C ARG A 163 -6.17 -28.95 -10.57
N GLN A 164 -6.84 -27.81 -10.60
CA GLN A 164 -8.25 -27.74 -11.00
C GLN A 164 -8.42 -28.02 -12.49
N GLU A 165 -7.52 -27.57 -13.34
CA GLU A 165 -7.52 -27.89 -14.78
C GLU A 165 -7.28 -29.39 -15.02
N GLU A 166 -6.28 -29.98 -14.37
CA GLU A 166 -5.99 -31.43 -14.46
C GLU A 166 -7.18 -32.27 -13.98
N GLN A 167 -7.87 -31.87 -12.91
CA GLN A 167 -9.07 -32.54 -12.44
C GLN A 167 -10.22 -32.44 -13.46
N ARG A 168 -10.46 -31.27 -14.04
CA ARG A 168 -11.48 -31.11 -15.09
C ARG A 168 -11.19 -31.90 -16.34
N GLU A 169 -9.93 -32.05 -16.73
CA GLU A 169 -9.52 -32.89 -17.86
C GLU A 169 -9.74 -34.36 -17.57
N GLN A 170 -9.41 -34.82 -16.36
CA GLN A 170 -9.66 -36.18 -15.92
C GLN A 170 -11.14 -36.52 -15.87
N GLU A 171 -11.99 -35.63 -15.33
CA GLU A 171 -13.45 -35.81 -15.32
C GLU A 171 -14.03 -35.88 -16.73
N LYS A 172 -13.56 -35.05 -17.66
CA LYS A 172 -13.94 -35.13 -19.07
C LYS A 172 -13.52 -36.40 -19.73
N ALA A 173 -12.30 -36.88 -19.46
CA ALA A 173 -11.79 -38.16 -20.01
C ALA A 173 -12.58 -39.37 -19.50
N VAL A 174 -12.94 -39.40 -18.21
CA VAL A 174 -13.77 -40.45 -17.60
C VAL A 174 -15.20 -40.42 -18.18
N SER A 175 -15.80 -39.23 -18.36
CA SER A 175 -17.11 -39.11 -18.98
C SER A 175 -17.14 -39.61 -20.43
N TYR A 176 -16.07 -39.35 -21.18
CA TYR A 176 -15.96 -39.79 -22.57
C TYR A 176 -15.80 -41.33 -22.68
N THR A 177 -15.09 -41.96 -21.76
CA THR A 177 -14.93 -43.41 -21.68
C THR A 177 -16.24 -44.11 -21.31
N HIS A 178 -17.04 -43.52 -20.43
CA HIS A 178 -18.36 -44.03 -20.05
C HIS A 178 -19.37 -43.98 -21.19
N LEU A 179 -19.40 -42.89 -21.97
CA LEU A 179 -20.26 -42.73 -23.17
C LEU A 179 -19.89 -43.78 -24.24
N ARG A 180 -18.61 -44.03 -24.48
CA ARG A 180 -18.13 -44.99 -25.47
C ARG A 180 -18.41 -46.45 -25.08
N ALA A 181 -18.41 -46.79 -23.80
CA ALA A 181 -18.76 -48.10 -23.29
C ALA A 181 -20.26 -48.44 -23.45
N HIS A 182 -21.15 -47.41 -23.42
CA HIS A 182 -22.58 -47.56 -23.67
C HIS A 182 -22.91 -47.81 -25.16
N GLU A 183 -22.16 -47.22 -26.09
CA GLU A 183 -22.38 -47.40 -27.53
C GLU A 183 -21.92 -48.77 -28.03
N THR A 184 -20.92 -49.38 -27.41
CA THR A 184 -20.45 -50.74 -27.81
C THR A 184 -21.26 -51.88 -27.21
N GLY A 185 -22.12 -51.65 -26.23
CA GLY A 185 -23.01 -52.65 -25.60
C GLY A 185 -24.37 -52.84 -26.30
N ALA A 186 -24.68 -52.09 -27.35
CA ALA A 186 -25.98 -52.12 -28.04
C ALA A 186 -26.01 -52.99 -29.30
N TYR A 187 -24.93 -53.74 -29.58
CA TYR A 187 -24.85 -54.66 -30.70
C TYR A 187 -24.47 -56.08 -30.25
N LEU A 188 -25.36 -56.71 -29.49
CA LEU A 188 -25.43 -58.19 -29.29
C LEU A 188 -26.86 -58.61 -29.09
#